data_04c039f4bee3628c3183d19bfa9b5ac7
#
_entry.id   04c039f4bee3628c3183d19bfa9b5ac7
#
_cell.length_a   1.000
_cell.length_b   1.000
_cell.length_c   1.000
_cell.angle_alpha   90.00
_cell.angle_beta   90.00
_cell.angle_gamma   90.00
#
_symmetry.space_group_name_H-M   'P 1'
#
loop_
_entity.id
_entity.type
_entity.pdbx_description
1 polymer ?
#
loop_
_entity_poly.entity_id
_entity_poly.type
_entity_poly.pdbx_seq_one_letter_code
_entity_poly.pdbx_strand_id
1 'polypeptide(L)'
;NKMALLRNSRDGDRPSVIDAAHQAIAQGALGITVHPRPDQRHIRPDDVYALAELLAKDYPHIEFNIEGNPFAGATHAGYPGFRHLVEVTKPDQVTLVPDSDEQLTSDHGWDLAVPQTELQTQIAAYAAMGCRVSLFMDPVVEQMAAASAIGAHRIEFYTGPYAETYWAHGPDA
;
A
#
# COMPACT_ATOMS: atom_id res chain seq x y z
N ASN A 1 -9.26 0.96 -2.39
CA ASN A 1 -8.87 1.59 -3.68
C ASN A 1 -10.03 1.57 -4.68
N LYS A 2 -10.65 0.42 -5.00
CA LYS A 2 -11.72 0.31 -6.02
C LYS A 2 -12.97 1.15 -5.70
N MET A 3 -13.38 1.24 -4.43
CA MET A 3 -14.49 2.10 -4.01
C MET A 3 -14.19 3.58 -4.28
N ALA A 4 -12.99 4.02 -3.96
CA ALA A 4 -12.56 5.39 -4.23
C ALA A 4 -12.47 5.68 -5.74
N LEU A 5 -12.00 4.73 -6.56
CA LEU A 5 -11.98 4.85 -8.02
C LEU A 5 -13.40 5.04 -8.57
N LEU A 6 -14.37 4.26 -8.10
CA LEU A 6 -15.78 4.41 -8.49
C LEU A 6 -16.36 5.75 -8.07
N ARG A 7 -16.06 6.23 -6.85
CA ARG A 7 -16.45 7.56 -6.39
C ARG A 7 -15.90 8.65 -7.31
N ASN A 8 -14.59 8.56 -7.61
CA ASN A 8 -13.90 9.58 -8.41
C ASN A 8 -14.35 9.62 -9.89
N SER A 9 -14.96 8.53 -10.38
CA SER A 9 -15.52 8.47 -11.73
C SER A 9 -16.93 9.08 -11.87
N ARG A 10 -17.48 9.61 -10.78
CA ARG A 10 -18.84 10.19 -10.73
C ARG A 10 -18.81 11.53 -9.98
N ASP A 11 -19.82 12.34 -10.22
CA ASP A 11 -20.05 13.51 -9.40
C ASP A 11 -20.62 13.09 -8.03
N GLY A 12 -19.99 13.54 -6.93
CA GLY A 12 -20.45 13.28 -5.56
C GLY A 12 -19.50 12.41 -4.73
N ASP A 13 -19.96 12.04 -3.52
CA ASP A 13 -19.16 11.39 -2.47
C ASP A 13 -19.41 9.88 -2.36
N ARG A 14 -20.12 9.30 -3.32
CA ARG A 14 -20.49 7.87 -3.28
C ARG A 14 -19.85 7.07 -4.42
N PRO A 15 -19.44 5.82 -4.13
CA PRO A 15 -19.47 5.13 -2.83
C PRO A 15 -18.48 5.74 -1.81
N SER A 16 -18.91 5.82 -0.54
CA SER A 16 -18.08 6.33 0.56
C SER A 16 -16.99 5.32 0.93
N VAL A 17 -15.75 5.78 1.05
CA VAL A 17 -14.62 4.97 1.54
C VAL A 17 -14.80 4.63 3.02
N ILE A 18 -15.33 5.55 3.80
CA ILE A 18 -15.60 5.37 5.23
C ILE A 18 -16.69 4.33 5.45
N ASP A 19 -17.82 4.42 4.71
CA ASP A 19 -18.90 3.42 4.83
C ASP A 19 -18.40 2.02 4.42
N ALA A 20 -17.55 1.94 3.39
CA ALA A 20 -16.95 0.69 2.98
C ALA A 20 -16.03 0.10 4.06
N ALA A 21 -15.25 0.93 4.77
CA ALA A 21 -14.43 0.50 5.90
C ALA A 21 -15.30 -0.04 7.05
N HIS A 22 -16.35 0.69 7.45
CA HIS A 22 -17.31 0.21 8.45
C HIS A 22 -17.91 -1.15 8.09
N GLN A 23 -18.35 -1.32 6.84
CA GLN A 23 -18.93 -2.58 6.37
C GLN A 23 -17.90 -3.72 6.38
N ALA A 24 -16.68 -3.48 5.91
CA ALA A 24 -15.63 -4.49 5.92
C ALA A 24 -15.30 -4.95 7.34
N ILE A 25 -15.15 -4.02 8.28
CA ILE A 25 -14.89 -4.33 9.70
C ILE A 25 -16.06 -5.11 10.31
N ALA A 26 -17.29 -4.68 10.05
CA ALA A 26 -18.51 -5.38 10.53
C ALA A 26 -18.60 -6.83 10.00
N GLN A 27 -17.98 -7.14 8.86
CA GLN A 27 -17.88 -8.48 8.29
C GLN A 27 -16.61 -9.24 8.70
N GLY A 28 -15.84 -8.71 9.66
CA GLY A 28 -14.71 -9.40 10.25
C GLY A 28 -13.34 -9.05 9.64
N ALA A 29 -13.21 -7.97 8.87
CA ALA A 29 -11.90 -7.51 8.46
C ALA A 29 -11.07 -7.09 9.67
N LEU A 30 -9.80 -7.54 9.72
CA LEU A 30 -8.85 -7.23 10.79
C LEU A 30 -7.88 -6.10 10.41
N GLY A 31 -7.98 -5.59 9.18
CA GLY A 31 -7.17 -4.48 8.69
C GLY A 31 -7.81 -3.76 7.53
N ILE A 32 -7.43 -2.51 7.36
CA ILE A 32 -7.80 -1.65 6.23
C ILE A 32 -6.52 -1.24 5.53
N THR A 33 -6.43 -1.53 4.24
CA THR A 33 -5.30 -1.16 3.38
C THR A 33 -5.74 -0.15 2.33
N VAL A 34 -4.96 0.91 2.17
CA VAL A 34 -5.18 1.95 1.17
C VAL A 34 -3.89 2.31 0.44
N HIS A 35 -4.03 2.64 -0.86
CA HIS A 35 -2.92 3.03 -1.70
C HIS A 35 -3.16 4.44 -2.27
N PRO A 36 -2.78 5.51 -1.56
CA PRO A 36 -2.84 6.86 -2.08
C PRO A 36 -1.72 7.08 -3.10
N ARG A 37 -2.09 7.23 -4.37
CA ARG A 37 -1.13 7.52 -5.46
C ARG A 37 -0.97 9.04 -5.66
N PRO A 38 0.19 9.50 -6.17
CA PRO A 38 0.43 10.93 -6.42
C PRO A 38 -0.60 11.61 -7.32
N ASP A 39 -1.17 10.88 -8.29
CA ASP A 39 -2.21 11.36 -9.20
C ASP A 39 -3.63 11.35 -8.62
N GLN A 40 -3.80 10.80 -7.43
CA GLN A 40 -5.05 10.74 -6.67
C GLN A 40 -6.23 10.10 -7.44
N ARG A 41 -5.92 9.18 -8.37
CA ARG A 41 -6.94 8.49 -9.20
C ARG A 41 -7.98 7.70 -8.40
N HIS A 42 -7.64 7.27 -7.19
CA HIS A 42 -8.55 6.56 -6.28
C HIS A 42 -8.50 7.11 -4.86
N ILE A 43 -7.71 6.56 -3.95
CA ILE A 43 -7.55 7.08 -2.58
C ILE A 43 -6.85 8.44 -2.62
N ARG A 44 -7.45 9.43 -1.99
CA ARG A 44 -6.93 10.79 -1.83
C ARG A 44 -6.32 10.97 -0.45
N PRO A 45 -5.48 11.99 -0.21
CA PRO A 45 -4.96 12.27 1.13
C PRO A 45 -6.04 12.42 2.20
N ASP A 46 -7.17 13.07 1.88
CA ASP A 46 -8.30 13.24 2.81
C ASP A 46 -8.93 11.90 3.21
N ASP A 47 -8.98 10.92 2.31
CA ASP A 47 -9.44 9.56 2.64
C ASP A 47 -8.51 8.89 3.65
N VAL A 48 -7.18 9.10 3.49
CA VAL A 48 -6.17 8.53 4.39
C VAL A 48 -6.32 9.12 5.79
N TYR A 49 -6.47 10.44 5.89
CA TYR A 49 -6.67 11.12 7.18
C TYR A 49 -7.98 10.70 7.85
N ALA A 50 -9.07 10.66 7.10
CA ALA A 50 -10.38 10.26 7.64
C ALA A 50 -10.39 8.79 8.12
N LEU A 51 -9.72 7.88 7.39
CA LEU A 51 -9.58 6.49 7.81
C LEU A 51 -8.69 6.35 9.05
N ALA A 52 -7.57 7.08 9.12
CA ALA A 52 -6.71 7.07 10.29
C ALA A 52 -7.46 7.56 11.56
N GLU A 53 -8.22 8.64 11.44
CA GLU A 53 -9.06 9.15 12.54
C GLU A 53 -10.14 8.14 12.96
N LEU A 54 -10.86 7.57 11.99
CA LEU A 54 -11.88 6.56 12.23
C LEU A 54 -11.32 5.36 12.99
N LEU A 55 -10.19 4.79 12.49
CA LEU A 55 -9.62 3.59 13.08
C LEU A 55 -9.06 3.86 14.47
N ALA A 56 -8.34 4.96 14.67
CA ALA A 56 -7.80 5.31 15.98
C ALA A 56 -8.89 5.53 17.03
N LYS A 57 -10.05 6.11 16.64
CA LYS A 57 -11.14 6.44 17.55
C LYS A 57 -12.07 5.26 17.82
N ASP A 58 -12.54 4.61 16.76
CA ASP A 58 -13.67 3.67 16.85
C ASP A 58 -13.23 2.20 16.73
N TYR A 59 -12.05 1.94 16.14
CA TYR A 59 -11.56 0.60 15.84
C TYR A 59 -10.06 0.41 16.13
N PRO A 60 -9.57 0.70 17.36
CA PRO A 60 -8.14 0.71 17.68
C PRO A 60 -7.45 -0.66 17.57
N HIS A 61 -8.19 -1.74 17.32
CA HIS A 61 -7.70 -3.09 17.11
C HIS A 61 -7.60 -3.50 15.64
N ILE A 62 -8.04 -2.63 14.73
CA ILE A 62 -8.00 -2.86 13.29
C ILE A 62 -6.72 -2.27 12.73
N GLU A 63 -5.90 -3.10 12.09
CA GLU A 63 -4.65 -2.69 11.46
C GLU A 63 -4.87 -1.66 10.34
N PHE A 64 -4.14 -0.57 10.38
CA PHE A 64 -4.10 0.39 9.27
C PHE A 64 -2.81 0.21 8.47
N ASN A 65 -2.93 -0.10 7.17
CA ASN A 65 -1.82 -0.22 6.24
C ASN A 65 -1.93 0.81 5.12
N ILE A 66 -0.85 1.55 4.89
CA ILE A 66 -0.73 2.48 3.75
C ILE A 66 0.30 1.93 2.77
N GLU A 67 -0.13 1.72 1.52
CA GLU A 67 0.75 1.31 0.42
C GLU A 67 1.21 2.54 -0.36
N GLY A 68 2.42 2.49 -0.90
CA GLY A 68 2.90 3.51 -1.81
C GLY A 68 4.38 3.43 -2.11
N ASN A 69 4.80 4.22 -3.10
CA ASN A 69 6.21 4.39 -3.41
C ASN A 69 6.85 5.29 -2.34
N PRO A 70 7.87 4.79 -1.59
CA PRO A 70 8.52 5.54 -0.53
C PRO A 70 9.25 6.81 -1.01
N PHE A 71 9.51 6.91 -2.31
CA PHE A 71 10.17 8.05 -2.95
C PHE A 71 9.17 9.07 -3.53
N ALA A 72 7.87 8.79 -3.49
CA ALA A 72 6.86 9.71 -3.99
C ALA A 72 6.77 10.97 -3.11
N GLY A 73 7.21 12.09 -3.65
CA GLY A 73 7.18 13.41 -3.02
C GLY A 73 5.84 14.12 -3.18
N ALA A 74 5.76 15.33 -2.61
CA ALA A 74 4.59 16.20 -2.77
C ALA A 74 4.42 16.64 -4.22
N THR A 75 3.15 16.75 -4.67
CA THR A 75 2.80 17.21 -6.03
C THR A 75 1.98 18.49 -6.00
N HIS A 76 1.99 19.23 -7.12
CA HIS A 76 1.14 20.43 -7.28
C HIS A 76 -0.36 20.11 -7.27
N ALA A 77 -0.75 18.87 -7.51
CA ALA A 77 -2.13 18.39 -7.45
C ALA A 77 -2.65 18.16 -6.00
N GLY A 78 -1.84 18.47 -4.98
CA GLY A 78 -2.22 18.37 -3.57
C GLY A 78 -1.88 17.04 -2.89
N TYR A 79 -1.16 16.14 -3.55
CA TYR A 79 -0.58 14.99 -2.86
C TYR A 79 0.60 15.45 -1.99
N PRO A 80 0.60 15.15 -0.66
CA PRO A 80 1.59 15.72 0.26
C PRO A 80 2.91 14.94 0.31
N GLY A 81 2.99 13.82 -0.39
CA GLY A 81 4.10 12.88 -0.34
C GLY A 81 3.81 11.69 0.57
N PHE A 82 4.32 10.51 0.18
CA PHE A 82 4.08 9.26 0.91
C PHE A 82 4.58 9.34 2.36
N ARG A 83 5.81 9.83 2.55
CA ARG A 83 6.40 10.00 3.87
C ARG A 83 5.56 10.89 4.78
N HIS A 84 5.05 12.01 4.27
CA HIS A 84 4.19 12.93 5.05
C HIS A 84 2.90 12.24 5.51
N LEU A 85 2.25 11.48 4.63
CA LEU A 85 1.05 10.71 5.00
C LEU A 85 1.34 9.77 6.17
N VAL A 86 2.46 9.03 6.12
CA VAL A 86 2.87 8.11 7.18
C VAL A 86 3.19 8.84 8.49
N GLU A 87 3.95 9.94 8.43
CA GLU A 87 4.31 10.75 9.61
C GLU A 87 3.09 11.31 10.35
N VAL A 88 2.05 11.74 9.61
CA VAL A 88 0.85 12.33 10.19
C VAL A 88 -0.11 11.27 10.72
N THR A 89 -0.31 10.17 9.99
CA THR A 89 -1.33 9.17 10.32
C THR A 89 -0.83 8.03 11.19
N LYS A 90 0.49 7.80 11.22
CA LYS A 90 1.15 6.76 12.02
C LYS A 90 0.48 5.40 11.86
N PRO A 91 0.41 4.84 10.63
CA PRO A 91 -0.21 3.56 10.40
C PRO A 91 0.57 2.43 11.08
N ASP A 92 -0.10 1.31 11.36
CA ASP A 92 0.54 0.11 11.92
C ASP A 92 1.53 -0.51 10.94
N GLN A 93 1.22 -0.42 9.64
CA GLN A 93 2.05 -0.95 8.56
C GLN A 93 2.16 0.03 7.41
N VAL A 94 3.30 -0.02 6.75
CA VAL A 94 3.50 0.53 5.41
C VAL A 94 3.89 -0.60 4.47
N THR A 95 3.25 -0.67 3.29
CA THR A 95 3.66 -1.57 2.21
C THR A 95 4.33 -0.73 1.12
N LEU A 96 5.63 -0.92 0.94
CA LEU A 96 6.42 -0.18 -0.02
C LEU A 96 6.35 -0.84 -1.40
N VAL A 97 5.95 -0.06 -2.41
CA VAL A 97 5.81 -0.52 -3.79
C VAL A 97 6.72 0.29 -4.73
N PRO A 98 7.28 -0.32 -5.79
CA PRO A 98 8.17 0.38 -6.73
C PRO A 98 7.43 1.20 -7.81
N ASP A 99 6.14 1.47 -7.61
CA ASP A 99 5.28 2.08 -8.62
C ASP A 99 5.81 3.42 -9.13
N SER A 100 5.74 3.63 -10.44
CA SER A 100 5.88 4.93 -11.07
C SER A 100 4.51 5.60 -11.31
N ASP A 101 4.52 6.90 -11.58
CA ASP A 101 3.28 7.65 -11.87
C ASP A 101 2.61 7.24 -13.20
N GLU A 102 3.37 6.63 -14.10
CA GLU A 102 2.90 6.20 -15.43
C GLU A 102 2.15 4.85 -15.41
N GLN A 103 2.30 4.05 -14.35
CA GLN A 103 1.68 2.74 -14.24
C GLN A 103 0.19 2.84 -13.88
N LEU A 104 -0.65 2.04 -14.56
CA LEU A 104 -2.09 1.94 -14.23
C LEU A 104 -2.34 1.24 -12.90
N THR A 105 -1.51 0.26 -12.56
CA THR A 105 -1.57 -0.51 -11.32
C THR A 105 -0.16 -0.98 -10.97
N SER A 106 0.06 -1.44 -9.75
CA SER A 106 1.29 -2.14 -9.38
C SER A 106 1.35 -3.44 -10.18
N ASP A 107 2.36 -3.58 -11.03
CA ASP A 107 2.53 -4.67 -12.00
C ASP A 107 3.85 -5.45 -11.84
N HIS A 108 4.67 -5.06 -10.87
CA HIS A 108 5.89 -5.75 -10.46
C HIS A 108 6.30 -5.35 -9.04
N GLY A 109 7.06 -6.21 -8.38
CA GLY A 109 7.66 -5.96 -7.07
C GLY A 109 9.04 -5.33 -7.13
N TRP A 110 9.64 -5.10 -5.95
CA TRP A 110 11.04 -4.67 -5.86
C TRP A 110 11.98 -5.74 -6.38
N ASP A 111 12.94 -5.35 -7.23
CA ASP A 111 14.05 -6.22 -7.63
C ASP A 111 15.23 -6.07 -6.64
N LEU A 112 15.43 -7.11 -5.82
CA LEU A 112 16.50 -7.18 -4.82
C LEU A 112 17.69 -8.01 -5.29
N ALA A 113 17.76 -8.39 -6.57
CA ALA A 113 18.95 -8.99 -7.15
C ALA A 113 20.13 -8.01 -7.22
N VAL A 114 19.83 -6.70 -7.16
CA VAL A 114 20.80 -5.60 -7.07
C VAL A 114 20.69 -4.86 -5.75
N PRO A 115 21.79 -4.24 -5.24
CA PRO A 115 21.75 -3.50 -3.99
C PRO A 115 20.74 -2.34 -4.03
N GLN A 116 19.88 -2.26 -3.03
CA GLN A 116 18.82 -1.24 -2.90
C GLN A 116 19.08 -0.36 -1.66
N THR A 117 20.19 0.38 -1.65
CA THR A 117 20.63 1.16 -0.50
C THR A 117 19.64 2.26 -0.11
N GLU A 118 19.04 2.92 -1.10
CA GLU A 118 18.03 3.96 -0.83
C GLU A 118 16.77 3.36 -0.23
N LEU A 119 16.29 2.24 -0.76
CA LEU A 119 15.14 1.51 -0.21
C LEU A 119 15.42 1.05 1.23
N GLN A 120 16.61 0.51 1.51
CA GLN A 120 17.02 0.12 2.86
C GLN A 120 16.95 1.31 3.83
N THR A 121 17.37 2.49 3.38
CA THR A 121 17.28 3.73 4.17
C THR A 121 15.81 4.09 4.48
N GLN A 122 14.91 3.96 3.50
CA GLN A 122 13.48 4.19 3.72
C GLN A 122 12.86 3.17 4.68
N ILE A 123 13.20 1.90 4.53
CA ILE A 123 12.74 0.83 5.44
C ILE A 123 13.13 1.17 6.88
N ALA A 124 14.40 1.51 7.12
CA ALA A 124 14.87 1.88 8.45
C ALA A 124 14.15 3.12 9.01
N ALA A 125 13.88 4.11 8.15
CA ALA A 125 13.16 5.32 8.56
C ALA A 125 11.72 5.03 8.98
N TYR A 126 10.96 4.24 8.23
CA TYR A 126 9.58 3.86 8.59
C TYR A 126 9.52 2.94 9.79
N ALA A 127 10.48 2.01 9.92
CA ALA A 127 10.60 1.17 11.13
C ALA A 127 10.87 2.02 12.39
N ALA A 128 11.70 3.06 12.28
CA ALA A 128 11.96 4.00 13.38
C ALA A 128 10.73 4.83 13.78
N MET A 129 9.75 5.00 12.87
CA MET A 129 8.45 5.64 13.18
C MET A 129 7.47 4.69 13.88
N GLY A 130 7.85 3.41 14.07
CA GLY A 130 7.02 2.38 14.69
C GLY A 130 6.17 1.57 13.70
N CYS A 131 6.33 1.79 12.41
CA CYS A 131 5.58 1.03 11.39
C CYS A 131 6.22 -0.36 11.16
N ARG A 132 5.38 -1.37 10.99
CA ARG A 132 5.81 -2.61 10.35
C ARG A 132 6.01 -2.35 8.86
N VAL A 133 7.17 -2.67 8.32
CA VAL A 133 7.47 -2.44 6.91
C VAL A 133 7.27 -3.72 6.11
N SER A 134 6.38 -3.67 5.13
CA SER A 134 6.13 -4.71 4.13
C SER A 134 6.71 -4.28 2.79
N LEU A 135 7.26 -5.21 2.01
CA LEU A 135 7.68 -4.98 0.63
C LEU A 135 6.76 -5.71 -0.33
N PHE A 136 6.33 -5.02 -1.37
CA PHE A 136 5.65 -5.62 -2.51
C PHE A 136 6.70 -6.29 -3.41
N MET A 137 6.59 -7.60 -3.59
CA MET A 137 7.62 -8.44 -4.22
C MET A 137 7.01 -9.38 -5.25
N ASP A 138 7.75 -9.61 -6.32
CA ASP A 138 7.50 -10.77 -7.18
C ASP A 138 7.83 -12.07 -6.43
N PRO A 139 7.16 -13.19 -6.72
CA PRO A 139 7.36 -14.46 -6.03
C PRO A 139 8.65 -15.17 -6.46
N VAL A 140 9.78 -14.47 -6.33
CA VAL A 140 11.13 -14.96 -6.68
C VAL A 140 11.85 -15.41 -5.41
N VAL A 141 11.94 -16.72 -5.20
CA VAL A 141 12.44 -17.33 -3.95
C VAL A 141 13.85 -16.84 -3.59
N GLU A 142 14.71 -16.67 -4.58
CA GLU A 142 16.10 -16.23 -4.42
C GLU A 142 16.24 -14.83 -3.81
N GLN A 143 15.20 -13.99 -3.93
CA GLN A 143 15.19 -12.63 -3.40
C GLN A 143 14.64 -12.52 -1.97
N MET A 144 14.04 -13.58 -1.43
CA MET A 144 13.39 -13.54 -0.11
C MET A 144 14.39 -13.29 1.03
N ALA A 145 15.58 -13.88 0.95
CA ALA A 145 16.64 -13.64 1.92
C ALA A 145 17.15 -12.18 1.88
N ALA A 146 17.21 -11.57 0.69
CA ALA A 146 17.60 -10.19 0.51
C ALA A 146 16.56 -9.23 1.11
N ALA A 147 15.26 -9.50 0.97
CA ALA A 147 14.20 -8.70 1.58
C ALA A 147 14.33 -8.66 3.13
N SER A 148 14.60 -9.80 3.76
CA SER A 148 14.89 -9.85 5.20
C SER A 148 16.17 -9.08 5.56
N ALA A 149 17.23 -9.24 4.76
CA ALA A 149 18.53 -8.61 5.03
C ALA A 149 18.51 -7.09 4.97
N ILE A 150 17.66 -6.47 4.13
CA ILE A 150 17.49 -5.01 4.09
C ILE A 150 16.50 -4.48 5.14
N GLY A 151 15.95 -5.35 6.00
CA GLY A 151 15.15 -4.97 7.16
C GLY A 151 13.64 -5.01 6.97
N ALA A 152 13.14 -5.62 5.91
CA ALA A 152 11.69 -5.81 5.74
C ALA A 152 11.14 -6.78 6.83
N HIS A 153 9.99 -6.44 7.38
CA HIS A 153 9.30 -7.24 8.39
C HIS A 153 8.29 -8.21 7.77
N ARG A 154 7.79 -7.88 6.59
CA ARG A 154 6.77 -8.63 5.87
C ARG A 154 6.99 -8.51 4.35
N ILE A 155 6.38 -9.41 3.61
CA ILE A 155 6.32 -9.38 2.15
C ILE A 155 4.85 -9.49 1.75
N GLU A 156 4.48 -8.74 0.73
CA GLU A 156 3.25 -8.87 -0.02
C GLU A 156 3.59 -9.34 -1.42
N PHE A 157 3.07 -10.49 -1.83
CA PHE A 157 3.37 -11.05 -3.15
C PHE A 157 2.47 -10.48 -4.25
N TYR A 158 3.12 -10.08 -5.35
CA TYR A 158 2.41 -9.82 -6.59
C TYR A 158 1.95 -11.13 -7.21
N THR A 159 0.65 -11.31 -7.33
CA THR A 159 0.05 -12.56 -7.78
C THR A 159 -0.26 -12.61 -9.27
N GLY A 160 0.12 -11.58 -10.04
CA GLY A 160 -0.07 -11.51 -11.50
C GLY A 160 0.55 -12.71 -12.23
N PRO A 161 1.86 -12.98 -12.06
CA PRO A 161 2.51 -14.12 -12.73
C PRO A 161 1.88 -15.47 -12.40
N TYR A 162 1.46 -15.67 -11.13
CA TYR A 162 0.73 -16.87 -10.74
C TYR A 162 -0.61 -16.99 -11.47
N ALA A 163 -1.36 -15.90 -11.53
CA ALA A 163 -2.65 -15.90 -12.21
C ALA A 163 -2.49 -16.19 -13.72
N GLU A 164 -1.52 -15.57 -14.38
CA GLU A 164 -1.20 -15.78 -15.79
C GLU A 164 -0.81 -17.24 -16.07
N THR A 165 0.06 -17.81 -15.24
CA THR A 165 0.49 -19.22 -15.36
C THR A 165 -0.69 -20.16 -15.16
N TYR A 166 -1.50 -19.91 -14.13
CA TYR A 166 -2.71 -20.69 -13.88
C TYR A 166 -3.71 -20.67 -15.05
N TRP A 167 -3.94 -19.49 -15.64
CA TRP A 167 -4.85 -19.34 -16.79
C TRP A 167 -4.32 -20.01 -18.05
N ALA A 168 -3.00 -19.99 -18.25
CA ALA A 168 -2.37 -20.60 -19.44
C ALA A 168 -2.24 -22.12 -19.33
N HIS A 169 -1.98 -22.66 -18.15
CA HIS A 169 -1.54 -24.05 -17.97
C HIS A 169 -2.35 -24.87 -16.97
N GLY A 170 -3.25 -24.23 -16.21
CA GLY A 170 -4.08 -24.89 -15.21
C GLY A 170 -3.43 -25.02 -13.82
N PRO A 171 -4.10 -25.70 -12.86
CA PRO A 171 -3.67 -25.73 -11.46
C PRO A 171 -2.41 -26.53 -11.17
N ASP A 172 -1.95 -27.35 -12.12
CA ASP A 172 -0.79 -28.25 -11.96
C ASP A 172 0.49 -27.67 -12.59
N ALA A 173 0.53 -26.38 -12.95
CA ALA A 173 1.66 -25.70 -13.59
C ALA A 173 2.70 -25.16 -12.61
#